data_2109d234426086161faa46d1a788683b
#
_entry.id   2109d234426086161faa46d1a788683b
#
_cell.length_a   1.000
_cell.length_b   1.000
_cell.length_c   1.000
_cell.angle_alpha   90.00
_cell.angle_beta   90.00
_cell.angle_gamma   90.00
#
_symmetry.space_group_name_H-M   'P 1'
#
loop_
_entity.id
_entity.type
_entity.pdbx_description
1 polymer ?
#
loop_
_entity_poly.entity_id
_entity_poly.type
_entity_poly.pdbx_seq_one_letter_code
_entity_poly.pdbx_strand_id
1 'polypeptide(L)'
;MKFRDLLTLALRNLFRRKTRTVLTVLGVIIGTSSILVMMSLGLGMSRQTKQLYQEAGSMKTITVYAFNQKGNETEITDDTLKQLKQLDHVEDVSPQLDVSVTAKCGPYEGYLSLTGVSQAFLKELPVKSGKLPPANADNLSLVYGNHFQDNFYKASKSGSGNFGNSGDVQIDPLKDTIFFIFPEGYKPAPKTSGGSSGGSGGGSGTSSQSSASSSSGGDNAEKGQKKYILDTAAILDGGSSGYNSYSYSVYCDIDTLKSFLKQRYRKYLVPEPKLNKKGKPVDYYVYSQAYVFVDDMSHVSEVQKKIATLGYQADSNMEWLEQSKQFTGMVQAVLGGIGAVSLLVAAIGIINTMMMSIYERTREIGVMKVLGCDMTNIRDLFLVESGFIGLMGGIIGTVLSLLISLLINFLAAQGGNEQLSVFYQGADGAAISYIPLWLTLFAIVFAIFIGAAAGYLPAKRAMRLSPLAAMRNE
;
A
#
# COMPACT_ATOMS: atom_id res chain seq x y z
N MET A 1 20.46 51.01 -14.36
CA MET A 1 20.09 51.08 -12.92
C MET A 1 20.76 49.95 -12.16
N LYS A 2 21.20 50.17 -10.89
CA LYS A 2 21.72 49.06 -10.08
C LYS A 2 20.55 48.17 -9.66
N PHE A 3 20.77 46.85 -9.57
CA PHE A 3 19.74 45.88 -9.21
C PHE A 3 19.02 46.18 -7.86
N ARG A 4 19.77 46.74 -6.90
CA ARG A 4 19.22 47.19 -5.61
C ARG A 4 18.20 48.32 -5.75
N ASP A 5 18.40 49.24 -6.70
CA ASP A 5 17.50 50.37 -6.94
C ASP A 5 16.18 49.89 -7.59
N LEU A 6 16.28 48.92 -8.52
CA LEU A 6 15.13 48.26 -9.12
C LEU A 6 14.28 47.56 -8.08
N LEU A 7 14.92 46.84 -7.14
CA LEU A 7 14.28 46.10 -6.06
C LEU A 7 13.52 47.05 -5.11
N THR A 8 14.17 48.14 -4.71
CA THR A 8 13.59 49.13 -3.78
C THR A 8 12.39 49.83 -4.41
N LEU A 9 12.51 50.20 -5.69
CA LEU A 9 11.42 50.84 -6.44
C LEU A 9 10.25 49.89 -6.63
N ALA A 10 10.49 48.61 -7.00
CA ALA A 10 9.45 47.59 -7.17
C ALA A 10 8.67 47.35 -5.87
N LEU A 11 9.35 47.18 -4.74
CA LEU A 11 8.72 47.04 -3.43
C LEU A 11 7.89 48.26 -3.04
N ARG A 12 8.42 49.47 -3.18
CA ARG A 12 7.69 50.71 -2.85
C ARG A 12 6.43 50.87 -3.69
N ASN A 13 6.47 50.45 -4.95
CA ASN A 13 5.32 50.52 -5.86
C ASN A 13 4.22 49.52 -5.48
N LEU A 14 4.58 48.30 -5.10
CA LEU A 14 3.64 47.28 -4.66
C LEU A 14 2.81 47.72 -3.45
N PHE A 15 3.44 48.38 -2.48
CA PHE A 15 2.75 48.84 -1.26
C PHE A 15 1.91 50.12 -1.44
N ARG A 16 2.05 50.82 -2.56
CA ARG A 16 1.25 52.04 -2.83
C ARG A 16 -0.22 51.74 -3.13
N ARG A 17 -0.56 50.50 -3.61
CA ARG A 17 -1.93 50.08 -3.96
C ARG A 17 -2.30 48.75 -3.31
N LYS A 18 -2.45 48.80 -1.99
CA LYS A 18 -2.59 47.60 -1.11
C LYS A 18 -3.71 46.67 -1.54
N THR A 19 -4.92 47.19 -1.79
CA THR A 19 -6.10 46.32 -2.09
C THR A 19 -5.94 45.47 -3.36
N ARG A 20 -5.38 46.05 -4.43
CA ARG A 20 -5.18 45.36 -5.70
C ARG A 20 -4.04 44.33 -5.59
N THR A 21 -2.95 44.71 -4.98
CA THR A 21 -1.79 43.82 -4.75
C THR A 21 -2.22 42.64 -3.88
N VAL A 22 -2.99 42.88 -2.81
CA VAL A 22 -3.50 41.81 -1.94
C VAL A 22 -4.40 40.83 -2.73
N LEU A 23 -5.32 41.35 -3.54
CA LEU A 23 -6.22 40.49 -4.34
C LEU A 23 -5.44 39.61 -5.35
N THR A 24 -4.42 40.20 -5.99
CA THR A 24 -3.59 39.46 -6.95
C THR A 24 -2.72 38.42 -6.26
N VAL A 25 -2.08 38.78 -5.13
CA VAL A 25 -1.29 37.88 -4.32
C VAL A 25 -2.17 36.72 -3.78
N LEU A 26 -3.42 37.00 -3.38
CA LEU A 26 -4.38 36.00 -2.94
C LEU A 26 -4.66 34.95 -4.02
N GLY A 27 -4.79 35.35 -5.27
CA GLY A 27 -4.92 34.41 -6.40
C GLY A 27 -3.71 33.48 -6.54
N VAL A 28 -2.49 34.05 -6.37
CA VAL A 28 -1.26 33.24 -6.41
C VAL A 28 -1.16 32.31 -5.18
N ILE A 29 -1.55 32.78 -4.00
CA ILE A 29 -1.59 31.97 -2.77
C ILE A 29 -2.49 30.74 -2.97
N ILE A 30 -3.70 30.95 -3.45
CA ILE A 30 -4.63 29.85 -3.69
C ILE A 30 -4.07 28.86 -4.70
N GLY A 31 -3.50 29.34 -5.80
CA GLY A 31 -2.91 28.49 -6.85
C GLY A 31 -1.72 27.67 -6.33
N THR A 32 -0.78 28.32 -5.64
CA THR A 32 0.42 27.63 -5.13
C THR A 32 0.11 26.69 -3.97
N SER A 33 -0.78 27.08 -3.04
CA SER A 33 -1.17 26.21 -1.92
C SER A 33 -1.94 24.99 -2.42
N SER A 34 -2.84 25.16 -3.39
CA SER A 34 -3.60 24.05 -3.99
C SER A 34 -2.66 23.01 -4.60
N ILE A 35 -1.70 23.44 -5.44
CA ILE A 35 -0.74 22.52 -6.06
C ILE A 35 0.10 21.80 -4.99
N LEU A 36 0.63 22.54 -4.01
CA LEU A 36 1.46 21.96 -2.96
C LEU A 36 0.71 20.92 -2.13
N VAL A 37 -0.51 21.24 -1.68
CA VAL A 37 -1.33 20.29 -0.89
C VAL A 37 -1.64 19.04 -1.70
N MET A 38 -2.02 19.20 -2.98
CA MET A 38 -2.36 18.07 -3.83
C MET A 38 -1.17 17.16 -4.12
N MET A 39 0.00 17.73 -4.43
CA MET A 39 1.23 16.96 -4.63
C MET A 39 1.69 16.29 -3.34
N SER A 40 1.54 16.96 -2.22
CA SER A 40 1.87 16.46 -0.89
C SER A 40 1.04 15.23 -0.50
N LEU A 41 -0.28 15.26 -0.75
CA LEU A 41 -1.15 14.11 -0.54
C LEU A 41 -0.75 12.93 -1.43
N GLY A 42 -0.49 13.17 -2.71
CA GLY A 42 -0.06 12.11 -3.62
C GLY A 42 1.29 11.48 -3.22
N LEU A 43 2.25 12.29 -2.78
CA LEU A 43 3.54 11.78 -2.28
C LEU A 43 3.38 11.03 -0.95
N GLY A 44 2.52 11.52 -0.05
CA GLY A 44 2.21 10.86 1.21
C GLY A 44 1.58 9.49 0.99
N MET A 45 0.55 9.40 0.15
CA MET A 45 -0.10 8.14 -0.23
C MET A 45 0.88 7.16 -0.87
N SER A 46 1.71 7.62 -1.81
CA SER A 46 2.71 6.77 -2.46
C SER A 46 3.74 6.21 -1.47
N ARG A 47 4.18 7.03 -0.50
CA ARG A 47 5.11 6.59 0.54
C ARG A 47 4.47 5.58 1.48
N GLN A 48 3.25 5.84 1.92
CA GLN A 48 2.47 4.95 2.78
C GLN A 48 2.22 3.60 2.11
N THR A 49 1.76 3.61 0.85
CA THR A 49 1.56 2.40 0.07
C THR A 49 2.84 1.57 -0.02
N LYS A 50 3.98 2.21 -0.35
CA LYS A 50 5.26 1.50 -0.42
C LYS A 50 5.65 0.87 0.92
N GLN A 51 5.43 1.57 2.03
CA GLN A 51 5.74 1.08 3.37
C GLN A 51 4.86 -0.13 3.75
N LEU A 52 3.55 -0.05 3.50
CA LEU A 52 2.63 -1.17 3.73
C LEU A 52 3.04 -2.44 2.99
N TYR A 53 3.44 -2.31 1.72
CA TYR A 53 3.86 -3.49 0.95
C TYR A 53 5.23 -4.02 1.36
N GLN A 54 6.14 -3.17 1.86
CA GLN A 54 7.39 -3.64 2.43
C GLN A 54 7.18 -4.43 3.73
N GLU A 55 6.20 -4.03 4.54
CA GLU A 55 5.83 -4.72 5.78
C GLU A 55 4.98 -5.98 5.52
N ALA A 56 4.18 -5.98 4.44
CA ALA A 56 3.34 -7.12 4.06
C ALA A 56 4.14 -8.33 3.51
N GLY A 57 5.43 -8.19 3.26
CA GLY A 57 6.29 -9.24 2.76
C GLY A 57 7.31 -8.75 1.74
N SER A 58 8.14 -9.67 1.23
CA SER A 58 9.15 -9.32 0.23
C SER A 58 8.51 -8.86 -1.09
N MET A 59 9.00 -7.76 -1.64
CA MET A 59 8.59 -7.28 -2.97
C MET A 59 9.18 -8.15 -4.11
N LYS A 60 10.09 -9.06 -3.79
CA LYS A 60 10.71 -10.01 -4.72
C LYS A 60 10.00 -11.35 -4.74
N THR A 61 8.92 -11.52 -3.98
CA THR A 61 8.19 -12.78 -3.87
C THR A 61 6.92 -12.74 -4.71
N ILE A 62 6.72 -13.79 -5.50
CA ILE A 62 5.50 -14.04 -6.26
C ILE A 62 4.77 -15.20 -5.60
N THR A 63 3.50 -15.02 -5.28
CA THR A 63 2.63 -16.09 -4.76
C THR A 63 1.92 -16.77 -5.94
N VAL A 64 2.14 -18.06 -6.09
CA VAL A 64 1.52 -18.89 -7.12
C VAL A 64 0.42 -19.72 -6.49
N TYR A 65 -0.79 -19.67 -7.03
CA TYR A 65 -1.97 -20.33 -6.48
C TYR A 65 -2.31 -21.62 -7.25
N ALA A 66 -2.89 -22.56 -6.53
CA ALA A 66 -3.37 -23.83 -7.10
C ALA A 66 -4.68 -23.68 -7.89
N PHE A 67 -4.80 -22.60 -8.69
CA PHE A 67 -5.88 -22.39 -9.66
C PHE A 67 -5.37 -21.53 -10.83
N ASN A 68 -6.06 -21.59 -11.95
CA ASN A 68 -5.71 -20.80 -13.11
C ASN A 68 -6.48 -19.46 -13.13
N GLN A 69 -6.12 -18.57 -14.07
CA GLN A 69 -6.79 -17.28 -14.26
C GLN A 69 -8.30 -17.36 -14.54
N LYS A 70 -8.81 -18.53 -14.92
CA LYS A 70 -10.24 -18.82 -15.13
C LYS A 70 -10.92 -19.36 -13.88
N GLY A 71 -10.21 -19.48 -12.75
CA GLY A 71 -10.71 -20.04 -11.49
C GLY A 71 -10.81 -21.55 -11.47
N ASN A 72 -10.28 -22.27 -12.47
CA ASN A 72 -10.25 -23.72 -12.46
C ASN A 72 -9.09 -24.21 -11.58
N GLU A 73 -9.34 -25.24 -10.78
CA GLU A 73 -8.30 -25.86 -9.96
C GLU A 73 -7.17 -26.41 -10.83
N THR A 74 -5.95 -26.07 -10.44
CA THR A 74 -4.70 -26.67 -10.93
C THR A 74 -3.97 -27.29 -9.76
N GLU A 75 -3.05 -28.22 -10.01
CA GLU A 75 -2.29 -28.85 -8.95
C GLU A 75 -0.86 -28.29 -8.95
N ILE A 76 -0.40 -27.85 -7.78
CA ILE A 76 1.00 -27.55 -7.56
C ILE A 76 1.64 -28.78 -6.95
N THR A 77 2.55 -29.40 -7.68
CA THR A 77 3.25 -30.64 -7.30
C THR A 77 4.76 -30.40 -7.28
N ASP A 78 5.54 -31.38 -6.83
CA ASP A 78 7.01 -31.27 -6.85
C ASP A 78 7.56 -31.05 -8.27
N ASP A 79 6.89 -31.55 -9.31
CA ASP A 79 7.31 -31.30 -10.70
C ASP A 79 7.00 -29.88 -11.16
N THR A 80 5.88 -29.32 -10.70
CA THR A 80 5.58 -27.88 -10.90
C THR A 80 6.64 -27.02 -10.24
N LEU A 81 7.06 -27.32 -9.01
CA LEU A 81 8.10 -26.57 -8.32
C LEU A 81 9.44 -26.60 -9.07
N LYS A 82 9.82 -27.74 -9.64
CA LYS A 82 11.00 -27.87 -10.49
C LYS A 82 10.91 -27.00 -11.75
N GLN A 83 9.73 -26.97 -12.39
CA GLN A 83 9.50 -26.13 -13.57
C GLN A 83 9.60 -24.64 -13.21
N LEU A 84 9.00 -24.23 -12.09
CA LEU A 84 9.09 -22.85 -11.61
C LEU A 84 10.53 -22.44 -11.27
N LYS A 85 11.32 -23.35 -10.68
CA LYS A 85 12.72 -23.10 -10.32
C LYS A 85 13.65 -23.00 -11.54
N GLN A 86 13.25 -23.53 -12.71
CA GLN A 86 14.01 -23.44 -13.95
C GLN A 86 13.76 -22.15 -14.75
N LEU A 87 12.83 -21.31 -14.31
CA LEU A 87 12.58 -20.02 -14.96
C LEU A 87 13.76 -19.08 -14.72
N ASP A 88 14.09 -18.29 -15.75
CA ASP A 88 15.11 -17.24 -15.64
C ASP A 88 14.72 -16.26 -14.53
N HIS A 89 15.71 -15.76 -13.79
CA HIS A 89 15.55 -14.82 -12.67
C HIS A 89 14.86 -15.38 -11.42
N VAL A 90 14.60 -16.69 -11.35
CA VAL A 90 14.10 -17.34 -10.13
C VAL A 90 15.27 -17.83 -9.29
N GLU A 91 15.38 -17.33 -8.08
CA GLU A 91 16.43 -17.68 -7.12
C GLU A 91 16.07 -18.97 -6.36
N ASP A 92 14.85 -19.02 -5.82
CA ASP A 92 14.35 -20.21 -5.13
C ASP A 92 12.80 -20.29 -5.20
N VAL A 93 12.26 -21.46 -4.85
CA VAL A 93 10.82 -21.73 -4.81
C VAL A 93 10.48 -22.43 -3.50
N SER A 94 9.56 -21.84 -2.73
CA SER A 94 9.04 -22.43 -1.48
C SER A 94 7.62 -22.96 -1.71
N PRO A 95 7.39 -24.27 -1.60
CA PRO A 95 6.03 -24.78 -1.53
C PRO A 95 5.37 -24.45 -0.21
N GLN A 96 4.05 -24.33 -0.20
CA GLN A 96 3.24 -24.19 1.01
C GLN A 96 2.38 -25.43 1.20
N LEU A 97 2.58 -26.11 2.34
CA LEU A 97 1.79 -27.25 2.76
C LEU A 97 1.02 -26.89 4.03
N ASP A 98 -0.30 -26.78 3.92
CA ASP A 98 -1.15 -26.45 5.04
C ASP A 98 -1.77 -27.70 5.68
N VAL A 99 -1.70 -27.76 7.00
CA VAL A 99 -2.31 -28.84 7.80
C VAL A 99 -3.13 -28.19 8.92
N SER A 100 -4.43 -28.38 8.86
CA SER A 100 -5.35 -27.91 9.91
C SER A 100 -5.20 -28.76 11.16
N VAL A 101 -5.04 -28.11 12.32
CA VAL A 101 -4.91 -28.78 13.62
C VAL A 101 -5.78 -28.06 14.66
N THR A 102 -6.24 -28.81 15.66
CA THR A 102 -6.87 -28.22 16.84
C THR A 102 -5.80 -28.00 17.90
N ALA A 103 -5.69 -26.78 18.39
CA ALA A 103 -4.77 -26.41 19.47
C ALA A 103 -5.54 -26.16 20.77
N LYS A 104 -5.03 -26.66 21.90
CA LYS A 104 -5.60 -26.44 23.22
C LYS A 104 -4.55 -25.89 24.18
N CYS A 105 -4.89 -24.79 24.86
CA CYS A 105 -4.04 -24.16 25.85
C CYS A 105 -4.90 -23.81 27.09
N GLY A 106 -4.78 -24.59 28.16
CA GLY A 106 -5.62 -24.44 29.35
C GLY A 106 -7.11 -24.53 29.01
N PRO A 107 -7.91 -23.48 29.29
CA PRO A 107 -9.34 -23.41 28.99
C PRO A 107 -9.65 -22.98 27.54
N TYR A 108 -8.63 -22.67 26.76
CA TYR A 108 -8.77 -22.15 25.42
C TYR A 108 -8.56 -23.25 24.37
N GLU A 109 -9.35 -23.20 23.32
CA GLU A 109 -9.28 -24.09 22.18
C GLU A 109 -9.29 -23.25 20.90
N GLY A 110 -8.53 -23.66 19.87
CA GLY A 110 -8.45 -22.93 18.60
C GLY A 110 -8.16 -23.84 17.44
N TYR A 111 -8.57 -23.40 16.25
CA TYR A 111 -8.22 -24.05 15.00
C TYR A 111 -7.05 -23.29 14.38
N LEU A 112 -5.93 -23.96 14.19
CA LEU A 112 -4.73 -23.41 13.60
C LEU A 112 -4.39 -24.12 12.30
N SER A 113 -3.90 -23.38 11.32
CA SER A 113 -3.24 -23.97 10.16
C SER A 113 -1.73 -23.98 10.40
N LEU A 114 -1.14 -25.17 10.42
CA LEU A 114 0.30 -25.33 10.38
C LEU A 114 0.76 -25.20 8.93
N THR A 115 1.49 -24.16 8.63
CA THR A 115 1.97 -23.83 7.29
C THR A 115 3.41 -24.26 7.14
N GLY A 116 3.64 -25.37 6.47
CA GLY A 116 4.98 -25.86 6.13
C GLY A 116 5.54 -25.12 4.93
N VAL A 117 6.68 -24.47 5.11
CA VAL A 117 7.38 -23.66 4.08
C VAL A 117 8.87 -23.97 4.06
N SER A 118 9.57 -23.60 2.98
CA SER A 118 11.01 -23.82 2.88
C SER A 118 11.83 -22.94 3.83
N GLN A 119 13.07 -23.31 4.07
CA GLN A 119 14.00 -22.51 4.85
C GLN A 119 14.27 -21.12 4.22
N ALA A 120 14.18 -21.00 2.90
CA ALA A 120 14.31 -19.72 2.22
C ALA A 120 13.19 -18.76 2.64
N PHE A 121 11.95 -19.25 2.67
CA PHE A 121 10.81 -18.46 3.13
C PHE A 121 10.91 -18.10 4.63
N LEU A 122 11.30 -19.06 5.49
CA LEU A 122 11.43 -18.81 6.93
C LEU A 122 12.43 -17.68 7.23
N LYS A 123 13.52 -17.56 6.45
CA LYS A 123 14.52 -16.49 6.61
C LYS A 123 13.99 -15.09 6.28
N GLU A 124 12.97 -14.98 5.45
CA GLU A 124 12.31 -13.70 5.10
C GLU A 124 11.32 -13.23 6.18
N LEU A 125 10.96 -14.11 7.14
CA LEU A 125 9.99 -13.76 8.17
C LEU A 125 10.56 -12.77 9.19
N PRO A 126 9.83 -11.71 9.56
CA PRO A 126 10.27 -10.75 10.56
C PRO A 126 10.15 -11.35 11.97
N VAL A 127 11.24 -11.76 12.56
CA VAL A 127 11.27 -12.37 13.90
C VAL A 127 11.40 -11.29 14.98
N LYS A 128 10.45 -11.28 15.94
CA LYS A 128 10.48 -10.41 17.12
C LYS A 128 11.23 -11.03 18.29
N SER A 129 10.99 -12.31 18.54
CA SER A 129 11.62 -13.04 19.65
C SER A 129 11.82 -14.52 19.31
N GLY A 130 12.84 -15.15 19.89
CA GLY A 130 13.22 -16.52 19.57
C GLY A 130 14.26 -16.61 18.46
N LYS A 131 14.37 -17.78 17.85
CA LYS A 131 15.27 -18.06 16.72
C LYS A 131 14.55 -18.97 15.73
N LEU A 132 14.74 -18.73 14.44
CA LEU A 132 14.19 -19.60 13.40
C LEU A 132 14.69 -21.04 13.56
N PRO A 133 13.83 -22.05 13.28
CA PRO A 133 14.23 -23.44 13.34
C PRO A 133 15.34 -23.72 12.33
N PRO A 134 16.36 -24.53 12.70
CA PRO A 134 17.38 -24.93 11.75
C PRO A 134 16.81 -25.87 10.69
N ALA A 135 17.44 -25.92 9.52
CA ALA A 135 17.08 -26.88 8.48
C ALA A 135 17.25 -28.31 8.99
N ASN A 136 16.29 -29.18 8.68
CA ASN A 136 16.29 -30.60 9.06
C ASN A 136 16.41 -30.84 10.59
N ALA A 137 15.70 -30.05 11.39
CA ALA A 137 15.61 -30.29 12.82
C ALA A 137 14.95 -31.67 13.08
N ASP A 138 15.40 -32.39 14.13
CA ASP A 138 14.80 -33.68 14.52
C ASP A 138 13.36 -33.52 15.01
N ASN A 139 13.03 -32.35 15.60
CA ASN A 139 11.71 -32.05 16.14
C ASN A 139 11.02 -30.95 15.31
N LEU A 140 9.72 -31.06 15.17
CA LEU A 140 8.89 -30.03 14.54
C LEU A 140 8.80 -28.82 15.45
N SER A 141 9.42 -27.71 15.03
CA SER A 141 9.45 -26.44 15.76
C SER A 141 8.61 -25.41 15.04
N LEU A 142 7.81 -24.64 15.79
CA LEU A 142 6.81 -23.72 15.29
C LEU A 142 7.23 -22.26 15.43
N VAL A 143 6.91 -21.46 14.41
CA VAL A 143 7.06 -20.01 14.38
C VAL A 143 5.67 -19.39 14.35
N TYR A 144 5.33 -18.64 15.37
CA TYR A 144 3.98 -18.08 15.53
C TYR A 144 3.88 -16.66 15.00
N GLY A 145 2.82 -16.36 14.26
CA GLY A 145 2.43 -14.98 13.98
C GLY A 145 2.08 -14.25 15.27
N ASN A 146 2.21 -12.94 15.30
CA ASN A 146 1.98 -12.14 16.51
C ASN A 146 0.51 -12.11 16.98
N HIS A 147 -0.44 -12.42 16.10
CA HIS A 147 -1.89 -12.50 16.37
C HIS A 147 -2.45 -13.93 16.28
N PHE A 148 -1.61 -14.96 16.38
CA PHE A 148 -2.07 -16.34 16.35
C PHE A 148 -3.11 -16.67 17.44
N GLN A 149 -3.04 -15.95 18.58
CA GLN A 149 -3.95 -16.10 19.72
C GLN A 149 -5.42 -15.73 19.38
N ASP A 150 -5.65 -14.90 18.35
CA ASP A 150 -7.01 -14.49 17.93
C ASP A 150 -7.79 -15.69 17.33
N ASN A 151 -7.11 -16.77 16.99
CA ASN A 151 -7.73 -18.01 16.56
C ASN A 151 -8.24 -18.87 17.75
N PHE A 152 -8.01 -18.46 19.00
CA PHE A 152 -8.43 -19.18 20.18
C PHE A 152 -9.70 -18.58 20.79
N TYR A 153 -10.54 -19.45 21.31
CA TYR A 153 -11.75 -19.10 22.02
C TYR A 153 -11.88 -19.95 23.29
N LYS A 154 -12.63 -19.47 24.29
CA LYS A 154 -12.88 -20.22 25.51
C LYS A 154 -13.82 -21.39 25.22
N ALA A 155 -13.37 -22.61 25.47
CA ALA A 155 -14.19 -23.81 25.26
C ALA A 155 -15.44 -23.76 26.17
N SER A 156 -16.63 -23.76 25.56
CA SER A 156 -17.92 -23.82 26.29
C SER A 156 -18.44 -25.25 26.31
N LYS A 157 -18.93 -25.70 27.47
CA LYS A 157 -19.58 -27.04 27.60
C LYS A 157 -20.84 -27.20 26.75
N SER A 158 -21.35 -26.14 26.15
CA SER A 158 -22.60 -26.15 25.37
C SER A 158 -22.40 -26.19 23.85
N GLY A 159 -21.22 -26.49 23.34
CA GLY A 159 -20.99 -26.65 21.90
C GLY A 159 -21.14 -25.39 21.02
N SER A 160 -21.60 -24.28 21.57
CA SER A 160 -21.70 -23.00 20.89
C SER A 160 -20.53 -22.14 21.34
N GLY A 161 -19.38 -22.32 20.71
CA GLY A 161 -18.24 -21.41 20.85
C GLY A 161 -18.66 -20.04 20.31
N ASN A 162 -18.56 -19.00 21.14
CA ASN A 162 -18.84 -17.63 20.75
C ASN A 162 -17.65 -17.15 19.87
N PHE A 163 -17.74 -17.41 18.56
CA PHE A 163 -16.81 -16.86 17.58
C PHE A 163 -16.98 -15.34 17.53
N GLY A 164 -16.22 -14.59 18.29
CA GLY A 164 -16.29 -13.13 18.22
C GLY A 164 -15.84 -12.36 19.45
N ASN A 165 -15.42 -13.02 20.52
CA ASN A 165 -14.90 -12.33 21.69
C ASN A 165 -13.49 -12.82 22.03
N SER A 166 -12.55 -12.63 21.11
CA SER A 166 -11.13 -12.96 21.27
C SER A 166 -10.34 -11.91 22.09
N GLY A 167 -10.98 -10.85 22.55
CA GLY A 167 -10.30 -9.74 23.21
C GLY A 167 -9.60 -10.03 24.55
N ASP A 168 -9.82 -11.22 25.15
CA ASP A 168 -9.26 -11.57 26.49
C ASP A 168 -8.31 -12.78 26.47
N VAL A 169 -7.96 -13.31 25.29
CA VAL A 169 -7.10 -14.48 25.18
C VAL A 169 -5.63 -14.02 25.17
N GLN A 170 -4.92 -14.25 26.27
CA GLN A 170 -3.47 -14.02 26.38
C GLN A 170 -2.77 -15.38 26.46
N ILE A 171 -2.14 -15.80 25.36
CA ILE A 171 -1.33 -17.02 25.28
C ILE A 171 0.09 -16.62 24.86
N ASP A 172 1.06 -16.93 25.70
CA ASP A 172 2.49 -16.76 25.37
C ASP A 172 3.06 -18.11 24.92
N PRO A 173 3.28 -18.33 23.62
CA PRO A 173 3.71 -19.64 23.12
C PRO A 173 5.12 -20.02 23.58
N LEU A 174 5.91 -19.07 24.10
CA LEU A 174 7.24 -19.34 24.68
C LEU A 174 7.16 -19.84 26.11
N LYS A 175 6.04 -19.60 26.81
CA LYS A 175 5.86 -19.97 28.24
C LYS A 175 4.79 -21.01 28.45
N ASP A 176 3.70 -20.91 27.67
CA ASP A 176 2.53 -21.74 27.85
C ASP A 176 2.65 -23.05 27.04
N THR A 177 2.18 -24.14 27.62
CA THR A 177 2.18 -25.42 26.90
C THR A 177 0.94 -25.53 26.02
N ILE A 178 1.14 -25.57 24.72
CA ILE A 178 0.09 -25.74 23.72
C ILE A 178 0.05 -27.18 23.25
N PHE A 179 -1.11 -27.83 23.38
CA PHE A 179 -1.34 -29.18 22.89
C PHE A 179 -1.94 -29.16 21.50
N PHE A 180 -1.34 -29.88 20.57
CA PHE A 180 -1.81 -30.00 19.20
C PHE A 180 -2.49 -31.34 18.98
N ILE A 181 -3.67 -31.29 18.39
CA ILE A 181 -4.45 -32.45 18.02
C ILE A 181 -4.55 -32.46 16.50
N PHE A 182 -3.90 -33.39 15.88
CA PHE A 182 -3.97 -33.59 14.43
C PHE A 182 -5.20 -34.36 14.05
N PRO A 183 -5.86 -34.07 12.93
CA PRO A 183 -7.04 -34.82 12.47
C PRO A 183 -6.74 -36.31 12.28
N GLU A 184 -7.77 -37.13 12.33
CA GLU A 184 -7.63 -38.53 11.97
C GLU A 184 -7.30 -38.65 10.47
N GLY A 185 -6.41 -39.57 10.11
CA GLY A 185 -6.04 -39.78 8.73
C GLY A 185 -7.22 -40.27 7.88
N TYR A 186 -7.10 -40.09 6.58
CA TYR A 186 -8.10 -40.49 5.59
C TYR A 186 -8.64 -41.92 5.84
N LYS A 187 -9.96 -42.04 5.97
CA LYS A 187 -10.69 -43.31 6.04
C LYS A 187 -11.48 -43.44 4.75
N PRO A 188 -11.21 -44.43 3.89
CA PRO A 188 -12.05 -44.68 2.71
C PRO A 188 -13.48 -44.96 3.14
N ALA A 189 -14.45 -44.31 2.47
CA ALA A 189 -15.85 -44.56 2.74
C ALA A 189 -16.16 -46.07 2.63
N PRO A 190 -16.94 -46.66 3.56
CA PRO A 190 -17.34 -48.05 3.45
C PRO A 190 -18.10 -48.23 2.14
N LYS A 191 -17.72 -49.25 1.36
CA LYS A 191 -18.48 -49.65 0.16
C LYS A 191 -19.87 -50.08 0.60
N THR A 192 -20.84 -49.17 0.53
CA THR A 192 -22.26 -49.55 0.65
C THR A 192 -22.61 -50.37 -0.57
N SER A 193 -22.71 -51.68 -0.39
CA SER A 193 -23.32 -52.60 -1.32
C SER A 193 -24.79 -52.23 -1.49
N GLY A 194 -25.18 -51.97 -2.71
CA GLY A 194 -26.45 -51.66 -3.27
C GLY A 194 -27.69 -51.74 -2.40
N GLY A 195 -28.37 -50.63 -2.34
CA GLY A 195 -29.76 -50.50 -1.89
C GLY A 195 -30.41 -49.41 -2.76
N SER A 196 -31.07 -49.91 -3.83
CA SER A 196 -31.94 -49.10 -4.68
C SER A 196 -33.15 -48.61 -3.91
N SER A 197 -33.38 -47.30 -3.84
CA SER A 197 -34.77 -46.83 -3.79
C SER A 197 -34.86 -45.46 -4.46
N GLY A 198 -35.68 -45.40 -5.49
CA GLY A 198 -35.95 -44.21 -6.30
C GLY A 198 -36.78 -43.18 -5.53
N GLY A 199 -36.59 -41.92 -5.89
CA GLY A 199 -37.35 -40.77 -5.45
C GLY A 199 -37.09 -39.61 -6.39
N SER A 200 -38.00 -39.45 -7.35
CA SER A 200 -38.12 -38.36 -8.29
C SER A 200 -38.38 -37.03 -7.58
N GLY A 201 -37.78 -35.97 -8.01
CA GLY A 201 -38.13 -34.63 -7.59
C GLY A 201 -37.16 -33.57 -8.18
N GLY A 202 -37.54 -32.93 -9.29
CA GLY A 202 -36.81 -31.89 -9.97
C GLY A 202 -36.77 -30.56 -9.20
N GLY A 203 -35.79 -29.75 -9.47
CA GLY A 203 -35.64 -28.41 -8.97
C GLY A 203 -34.32 -27.78 -9.40
N SER A 204 -34.36 -26.97 -10.43
CA SER A 204 -33.33 -26.11 -11.00
C SER A 204 -32.83 -25.09 -9.99
N GLY A 205 -31.53 -24.75 -10.00
CA GLY A 205 -31.02 -23.51 -9.42
C GLY A 205 -29.62 -23.56 -8.86
N THR A 206 -28.65 -23.19 -9.67
CA THR A 206 -27.48 -22.32 -9.50
C THR A 206 -26.78 -22.19 -8.14
N SER A 207 -25.49 -22.13 -8.27
CA SER A 207 -24.42 -21.59 -7.39
C SER A 207 -23.79 -22.57 -6.38
N SER A 208 -22.63 -23.00 -6.81
CA SER A 208 -21.60 -23.69 -6.05
C SER A 208 -21.00 -22.80 -4.95
N GLN A 209 -21.32 -23.15 -3.73
CA GLN A 209 -20.56 -22.72 -2.57
C GLN A 209 -20.20 -24.00 -1.82
N SER A 210 -18.89 -24.34 -1.87
CA SER A 210 -18.34 -25.47 -1.15
C SER A 210 -18.44 -25.20 0.36
N SER A 211 -19.55 -25.60 0.92
CA SER A 211 -19.77 -25.62 2.37
C SER A 211 -19.03 -26.82 2.93
N ALA A 212 -18.01 -26.56 3.73
CA ALA A 212 -17.46 -27.54 4.64
C ALA A 212 -18.61 -28.06 5.49
N SER A 213 -18.93 -29.34 5.32
CA SER A 213 -19.91 -30.03 6.14
C SER A 213 -19.40 -30.16 7.57
N SER A 214 -19.86 -29.26 8.43
CA SER A 214 -19.75 -29.40 9.87
C SER A 214 -20.57 -30.63 10.28
N SER A 215 -19.92 -31.77 10.44
CA SER A 215 -20.51 -32.89 11.15
C SER A 215 -20.61 -32.52 12.64
N SER A 216 -21.81 -32.20 13.09
CA SER A 216 -22.18 -32.17 14.50
C SER A 216 -22.05 -33.60 15.07
N GLY A 217 -20.89 -33.95 15.58
CA GLY A 217 -20.61 -35.17 16.33
C GLY A 217 -20.37 -34.77 17.78
N GLY A 218 -21.38 -35.05 18.61
CA GLY A 218 -21.31 -34.77 20.04
C GLY A 218 -20.19 -35.53 20.76
N ASP A 219 -19.88 -35.06 21.93
CA ASP A 219 -19.03 -35.44 23.09
C ASP A 219 -18.28 -36.80 23.15
N ASN A 220 -18.38 -37.68 22.19
CA ASN A 220 -17.75 -38.99 22.22
C ASN A 220 -16.46 -39.13 21.38
N ALA A 221 -16.06 -38.10 20.62
CA ALA A 221 -14.88 -38.17 19.73
C ALA A 221 -13.54 -37.84 20.44
N GLU A 222 -13.55 -37.30 21.64
CA GLU A 222 -12.31 -36.87 22.34
C GLU A 222 -11.55 -37.98 23.10
N LYS A 223 -12.17 -39.11 23.35
CA LYS A 223 -11.50 -40.22 24.06
C LYS A 223 -10.65 -41.09 23.15
N GLY A 224 -9.46 -40.60 22.79
CA GLY A 224 -8.46 -41.36 22.05
C GLY A 224 -7.54 -40.60 21.11
N GLN A 225 -7.77 -39.32 20.89
CA GLN A 225 -6.89 -38.54 20.02
C GLN A 225 -5.57 -38.26 20.72
N LYS A 226 -4.45 -38.56 20.03
CA LYS A 226 -3.10 -38.26 20.54
C LYS A 226 -2.86 -36.78 20.53
N LYS A 227 -2.47 -36.25 21.71
CA LYS A 227 -2.04 -34.87 21.90
C LYS A 227 -0.52 -34.78 21.72
N TYR A 228 -0.07 -33.79 20.98
CA TYR A 228 1.35 -33.54 20.73
C TYR A 228 1.72 -32.20 21.35
N ILE A 229 2.89 -32.13 21.94
CA ILE A 229 3.54 -30.87 22.34
C ILE A 229 4.62 -30.63 21.29
N LEU A 230 4.58 -29.47 20.63
CA LEU A 230 5.53 -29.05 19.62
C LEU A 230 6.37 -27.91 20.16
N ASP A 231 7.63 -27.89 19.80
CA ASP A 231 8.58 -26.87 20.27
C ASP A 231 8.24 -25.51 19.64
N THR A 232 8.31 -24.46 20.47
CA THR A 232 8.17 -23.07 19.99
C THR A 232 9.55 -22.51 19.65
N ALA A 233 9.76 -22.12 18.41
CA ALA A 233 11.02 -21.55 17.93
C ALA A 233 11.06 -20.03 18.02
N ALA A 234 10.05 -19.35 17.49
CA ALA A 234 10.01 -17.90 17.42
C ALA A 234 8.59 -17.33 17.38
N ILE A 235 8.49 -16.02 17.65
CA ILE A 235 7.29 -15.21 17.46
C ILE A 235 7.64 -14.11 16.45
N LEU A 236 6.77 -13.90 15.48
CA LEU A 236 6.94 -12.90 14.44
C LEU A 236 6.57 -11.49 14.93
N ASP A 237 7.12 -10.49 14.26
CA ASP A 237 6.75 -9.09 14.44
C ASP A 237 5.59 -8.73 13.53
N GLY A 238 4.64 -7.95 14.03
CA GLY A 238 3.50 -7.45 13.26
C GLY A 238 3.80 -6.21 12.40
N GLY A 239 5.05 -5.70 12.47
CA GLY A 239 5.41 -4.45 11.82
C GLY A 239 4.82 -3.22 12.51
N SER A 240 4.88 -2.08 11.85
CA SER A 240 4.42 -0.79 12.40
C SER A 240 2.89 -0.69 12.53
N SER A 241 2.12 -1.45 11.76
CA SER A 241 0.66 -1.53 11.85
C SER A 241 0.15 -2.54 12.88
N GLY A 242 1.06 -3.30 13.51
CA GLY A 242 0.72 -4.41 14.38
C GLY A 242 0.20 -5.66 13.66
N TYR A 243 -0.09 -5.56 12.36
CA TYR A 243 -0.63 -6.64 11.53
C TYR A 243 0.12 -6.75 10.20
N ASN A 244 0.44 -7.98 9.80
CA ASN A 244 0.98 -8.28 8.47
C ASN A 244 0.40 -9.60 7.94
N SER A 245 0.78 -10.00 6.74
CA SER A 245 0.30 -11.23 6.10
C SER A 245 0.63 -12.50 6.89
N TYR A 246 1.56 -12.42 7.84
CA TYR A 246 2.03 -13.55 8.63
C TYR A 246 1.41 -13.61 10.04
N SER A 247 0.61 -12.61 10.43
CA SER A 247 0.17 -12.38 11.81
C SER A 247 -0.67 -13.50 12.41
N TYR A 248 -1.49 -14.17 11.62
CA TYR A 248 -2.45 -15.19 12.09
C TYR A 248 -1.98 -16.63 11.89
N SER A 249 -0.91 -16.85 11.10
CA SER A 249 -0.46 -18.18 10.69
C SER A 249 0.61 -18.72 11.65
N VAL A 250 0.77 -20.03 11.64
CA VAL A 250 1.84 -20.73 12.35
C VAL A 250 2.69 -21.47 11.33
N TYR A 251 3.96 -21.08 11.25
CA TYR A 251 4.91 -21.59 10.26
C TYR A 251 5.80 -22.66 10.82
N CYS A 252 6.24 -23.59 9.97
CA CYS A 252 7.24 -24.59 10.29
C CYS A 252 8.04 -24.97 9.05
N ASP A 253 9.18 -25.65 9.27
CA ASP A 253 9.97 -26.20 8.17
C ASP A 253 9.23 -27.33 7.48
N ILE A 254 9.10 -27.24 6.14
CA ILE A 254 8.28 -28.19 5.35
C ILE A 254 8.84 -29.61 5.37
N ASP A 255 10.18 -29.77 5.39
CA ASP A 255 10.79 -31.10 5.35
C ASP A 255 10.60 -31.81 6.68
N THR A 256 10.72 -31.09 7.79
CA THR A 256 10.41 -31.56 9.14
C THR A 256 8.92 -31.92 9.27
N LEU A 257 8.03 -31.06 8.73
CA LEU A 257 6.58 -31.33 8.72
C LEU A 257 6.25 -32.59 7.91
N LYS A 258 6.79 -32.74 6.70
CA LYS A 258 6.60 -33.94 5.86
C LYS A 258 7.06 -35.21 6.57
N SER A 259 8.21 -35.13 7.25
CA SER A 259 8.77 -36.26 8.01
C SER A 259 7.84 -36.66 9.17
N PHE A 260 7.34 -35.68 9.92
CA PHE A 260 6.34 -35.88 10.98
C PHE A 260 5.03 -36.48 10.47
N LEU A 261 4.48 -35.94 9.37
CA LEU A 261 3.25 -36.44 8.77
C LEU A 261 3.42 -37.88 8.25
N LYS A 262 4.54 -38.19 7.58
CA LYS A 262 4.86 -39.55 7.09
C LYS A 262 4.96 -40.54 8.22
N GLN A 263 5.56 -40.20 9.36
CA GLN A 263 5.63 -41.06 10.54
C GLN A 263 4.26 -41.30 11.13
N ARG A 264 3.36 -40.28 11.12
CA ARG A 264 2.03 -40.37 11.72
C ARG A 264 1.01 -41.10 10.82
N TYR A 265 0.94 -40.73 9.55
CA TYR A 265 -0.09 -41.20 8.63
C TYR A 265 0.35 -42.43 7.78
N ARG A 266 1.62 -42.76 7.78
CA ARG A 266 2.26 -43.93 7.14
C ARG A 266 1.81 -44.17 5.68
N LYS A 267 0.54 -44.56 5.48
CA LYS A 267 -0.06 -44.91 4.18
C LYS A 267 -0.44 -43.69 3.36
N TYR A 268 -0.84 -42.61 4.03
CA TYR A 268 -1.28 -41.37 3.40
C TYR A 268 -0.34 -40.27 3.82
N LEU A 269 0.13 -39.44 2.89
CA LEU A 269 1.15 -38.43 3.13
C LEU A 269 0.65 -37.28 4.01
N VAL A 270 -0.67 -36.98 3.92
CA VAL A 270 -1.36 -35.90 4.65
C VAL A 270 -2.68 -36.45 5.24
N PRO A 271 -3.25 -35.76 6.27
CA PRO A 271 -4.51 -36.21 6.86
C PRO A 271 -5.67 -36.25 5.86
N GLU A 272 -5.74 -35.32 4.95
CA GLU A 272 -6.76 -35.20 3.91
C GLU A 272 -6.11 -35.21 2.52
N PRO A 273 -5.75 -36.38 1.99
CA PRO A 273 -5.11 -36.49 0.69
C PRO A 273 -6.10 -36.15 -0.42
N LYS A 274 -5.64 -35.45 -1.46
CA LYS A 274 -6.44 -35.20 -2.66
C LYS A 274 -6.84 -36.58 -3.29
N LEU A 275 -8.07 -36.66 -3.79
CA LEU A 275 -8.56 -37.83 -4.43
C LEU A 275 -8.46 -37.70 -5.95
N ASN A 276 -8.02 -38.76 -6.61
CA ASN A 276 -8.04 -38.82 -8.07
C ASN A 276 -9.49 -39.02 -8.58
N LYS A 277 -9.69 -38.90 -9.90
CA LYS A 277 -11.02 -39.10 -10.55
C LYS A 277 -11.71 -40.45 -10.22
N LYS A 278 -10.98 -41.42 -9.68
CA LYS A 278 -11.48 -42.72 -9.27
C LYS A 278 -11.76 -42.83 -7.75
N GLY A 279 -11.70 -41.69 -7.03
CA GLY A 279 -11.92 -41.64 -5.58
C GLY A 279 -10.81 -42.26 -4.74
N LYS A 280 -9.61 -42.50 -5.31
CA LYS A 280 -8.46 -43.00 -4.57
C LYS A 280 -7.53 -41.85 -4.21
N PRO A 281 -6.93 -41.82 -3.00
CA PRO A 281 -5.96 -40.84 -2.62
C PRO A 281 -4.71 -40.92 -3.51
N VAL A 282 -4.15 -39.75 -3.83
CA VAL A 282 -2.89 -39.66 -4.56
C VAL A 282 -1.72 -39.96 -3.62
N ASP A 283 -0.59 -40.40 -4.16
CA ASP A 283 0.62 -40.80 -3.45
C ASP A 283 1.73 -39.73 -3.54
N TYR A 284 1.38 -38.48 -3.93
CA TYR A 284 2.26 -37.33 -4.01
C TYR A 284 1.68 -36.15 -3.22
N TYR A 285 2.54 -35.22 -2.85
CA TYR A 285 2.12 -33.98 -2.18
C TYR A 285 1.48 -33.01 -3.19
N VAL A 286 0.35 -32.45 -2.81
CA VAL A 286 -0.29 -31.33 -3.50
C VAL A 286 -0.20 -30.15 -2.57
N TYR A 287 0.38 -29.06 -3.06
CA TYR A 287 0.61 -27.84 -2.30
C TYR A 287 -0.55 -26.85 -2.52
N SER A 288 -0.89 -26.11 -1.48
CA SER A 288 -1.93 -25.07 -1.56
C SER A 288 -1.46 -23.86 -2.36
N GLN A 289 -0.18 -23.51 -2.20
CA GLN A 289 0.45 -22.38 -2.87
C GLN A 289 1.94 -22.66 -3.05
N ALA A 290 2.61 -21.83 -3.87
CA ALA A 290 4.06 -21.78 -3.93
C ALA A 290 4.53 -20.32 -3.95
N TYR A 291 5.60 -20.04 -3.24
CA TYR A 291 6.27 -18.74 -3.25
C TYR A 291 7.50 -18.83 -4.12
N VAL A 292 7.58 -17.97 -5.13
CA VAL A 292 8.72 -17.87 -6.05
C VAL A 292 9.52 -16.63 -5.69
N PHE A 293 10.78 -16.82 -5.33
CA PHE A 293 11.72 -15.75 -5.01
C PHE A 293 12.48 -15.34 -6.26
N VAL A 294 12.47 -14.05 -6.56
CA VAL A 294 13.10 -13.46 -7.75
C VAL A 294 14.36 -12.70 -7.32
N ASP A 295 15.38 -12.72 -8.16
CA ASP A 295 16.69 -12.07 -7.91
C ASP A 295 16.57 -10.55 -7.73
N ASP A 296 15.76 -9.88 -8.57
CA ASP A 296 15.54 -8.43 -8.52
C ASP A 296 14.07 -8.06 -8.74
N MET A 297 13.66 -6.94 -8.10
CA MET A 297 12.29 -6.41 -8.22
C MET A 297 11.89 -6.10 -9.66
N SER A 298 12.83 -5.72 -10.51
CA SER A 298 12.57 -5.37 -11.92
C SER A 298 12.13 -6.59 -12.75
N HIS A 299 12.53 -7.81 -12.35
CA HIS A 299 12.19 -9.05 -13.04
C HIS A 299 10.87 -9.67 -12.58
N VAL A 300 10.29 -9.21 -11.45
CA VAL A 300 9.07 -9.79 -10.86
C VAL A 300 7.92 -9.83 -11.88
N SER A 301 7.67 -8.75 -12.59
CA SER A 301 6.59 -8.67 -13.58
C SER A 301 6.82 -9.61 -14.78
N GLU A 302 8.08 -9.82 -15.19
CA GLU A 302 8.44 -10.75 -16.28
C GLU A 302 8.23 -12.21 -15.84
N VAL A 303 8.75 -12.57 -14.65
CA VAL A 303 8.60 -13.93 -14.10
C VAL A 303 7.12 -14.25 -13.87
N GLN A 304 6.35 -13.30 -13.34
CA GLN A 304 4.90 -13.46 -13.12
C GLN A 304 4.17 -13.76 -14.45
N LYS A 305 4.49 -13.07 -15.54
CA LYS A 305 3.94 -13.35 -16.87
C LYS A 305 4.33 -14.74 -17.37
N LYS A 306 5.58 -15.17 -17.15
CA LYS A 306 6.01 -16.54 -17.51
C LYS A 306 5.21 -17.59 -16.72
N ILE A 307 4.98 -17.38 -15.41
CA ILE A 307 4.14 -18.27 -14.59
C ILE A 307 2.69 -18.31 -15.11
N ALA A 308 2.13 -17.17 -15.49
CA ALA A 308 0.79 -17.10 -16.07
C ALA A 308 0.68 -17.88 -17.39
N THR A 309 1.73 -17.90 -18.24
CA THR A 309 1.76 -18.71 -19.47
C THR A 309 1.81 -20.21 -19.19
N LEU A 310 2.34 -20.64 -18.03
CA LEU A 310 2.29 -22.03 -17.57
C LEU A 310 0.88 -22.44 -17.07
N GLY A 311 -0.04 -21.48 -17.00
CA GLY A 311 -1.45 -21.74 -16.65
C GLY A 311 -1.77 -21.58 -15.16
N TYR A 312 -0.89 -20.98 -14.36
CA TYR A 312 -1.13 -20.69 -12.96
C TYR A 312 -1.51 -19.23 -12.76
N GLN A 313 -2.32 -18.95 -11.76
CA GLN A 313 -2.47 -17.58 -11.27
C GLN A 313 -1.32 -17.26 -10.34
N ALA A 314 -0.77 -16.07 -10.52
CA ALA A 314 0.37 -15.59 -9.74
C ALA A 314 0.17 -14.11 -9.40
N ASP A 315 0.29 -13.77 -8.14
CA ASP A 315 0.15 -12.41 -7.63
C ASP A 315 1.45 -11.98 -6.95
N SER A 316 1.76 -10.70 -7.01
CA SER A 316 2.93 -10.13 -6.34
C SER A 316 2.61 -8.79 -5.69
N ASN A 317 3.29 -8.48 -4.59
CA ASN A 317 3.20 -7.17 -3.95
C ASN A 317 3.66 -6.06 -4.91
N MET A 318 4.53 -6.38 -5.88
CA MET A 318 4.99 -5.44 -6.90
C MET A 318 3.87 -5.03 -7.86
N GLU A 319 3.01 -5.95 -8.27
CA GLU A 319 1.86 -5.65 -9.13
C GLU A 319 0.87 -4.69 -8.44
N TRP A 320 0.55 -4.96 -7.19
CA TRP A 320 -0.30 -4.07 -6.38
C TRP A 320 0.33 -2.68 -6.21
N LEU A 321 1.64 -2.62 -6.02
CA LEU A 321 2.37 -1.36 -5.94
C LEU A 321 2.30 -0.59 -7.26
N GLU A 322 2.45 -1.25 -8.41
CA GLU A 322 2.34 -0.64 -9.73
C GLU A 322 0.92 -0.11 -10.00
N GLN A 323 -0.11 -0.89 -9.70
CA GLN A 323 -1.51 -0.46 -9.81
C GLN A 323 -1.79 0.75 -8.90
N SER A 324 -1.30 0.73 -7.66
CA SER A 324 -1.45 1.85 -6.72
C SER A 324 -0.73 3.10 -7.22
N LYS A 325 0.47 2.97 -7.81
CA LYS A 325 1.19 4.08 -8.44
C LYS A 325 0.42 4.67 -9.63
N GLN A 326 -0.16 3.83 -10.48
CA GLN A 326 -0.97 4.29 -11.62
C GLN A 326 -2.19 5.05 -11.15
N PHE A 327 -2.93 4.53 -10.18
CA PHE A 327 -4.08 5.20 -9.58
C PHE A 327 -3.69 6.54 -8.95
N THR A 328 -2.63 6.55 -8.13
CA THR A 328 -2.11 7.77 -7.51
C THR A 328 -1.66 8.79 -8.57
N GLY A 329 -1.02 8.33 -9.65
CA GLY A 329 -0.62 9.17 -10.78
C GLY A 329 -1.82 9.80 -11.49
N MET A 330 -2.91 9.06 -11.70
CA MET A 330 -4.15 9.59 -12.27
C MET A 330 -4.75 10.66 -11.36
N VAL A 331 -4.86 10.40 -10.06
CA VAL A 331 -5.35 11.38 -9.08
C VAL A 331 -4.48 12.64 -9.09
N GLN A 332 -3.15 12.49 -9.07
CA GLN A 332 -2.22 13.61 -9.15
C GLN A 332 -2.38 14.44 -10.44
N ALA A 333 -2.61 13.78 -11.59
CA ALA A 333 -2.81 14.47 -12.86
C ALA A 333 -4.10 15.31 -12.85
N VAL A 334 -5.20 14.77 -12.33
CA VAL A 334 -6.48 15.51 -12.21
C VAL A 334 -6.33 16.70 -11.26
N LEU A 335 -5.78 16.45 -10.08
CA LEU A 335 -5.59 17.49 -9.06
C LEU A 335 -4.57 18.55 -9.53
N GLY A 336 -3.47 18.11 -10.16
CA GLY A 336 -2.49 19.01 -10.78
C GLY A 336 -3.11 19.87 -11.87
N GLY A 337 -4.03 19.34 -12.67
CA GLY A 337 -4.81 20.08 -13.65
C GLY A 337 -5.64 21.21 -13.02
N ILE A 338 -6.33 20.93 -11.91
CA ILE A 338 -7.09 21.95 -11.16
C ILE A 338 -6.15 23.05 -10.63
N GLY A 339 -5.00 22.67 -10.08
CA GLY A 339 -3.98 23.61 -9.63
C GLY A 339 -3.41 24.47 -10.76
N ALA A 340 -3.21 23.88 -11.94
CA ALA A 340 -2.75 24.61 -13.13
C ALA A 340 -3.77 25.65 -13.59
N VAL A 341 -5.07 25.34 -13.60
CA VAL A 341 -6.15 26.27 -13.90
C VAL A 341 -6.17 27.42 -12.88
N SER A 342 -6.02 27.13 -11.59
CA SER A 342 -5.94 28.15 -10.53
C SER A 342 -4.77 29.11 -10.73
N LEU A 343 -3.59 28.58 -11.11
CA LEU A 343 -2.44 29.43 -11.45
C LEU A 343 -2.65 30.27 -12.72
N LEU A 344 -3.35 29.73 -13.71
CA LEU A 344 -3.69 30.45 -14.92
C LEU A 344 -4.60 31.65 -14.59
N VAL A 345 -5.62 31.45 -13.74
CA VAL A 345 -6.47 32.53 -13.24
C VAL A 345 -5.63 33.59 -12.48
N ALA A 346 -4.69 33.15 -11.64
CA ALA A 346 -3.78 34.05 -10.95
C ALA A 346 -2.92 34.84 -11.93
N ALA A 347 -2.38 34.22 -12.98
CA ALA A 347 -1.60 34.88 -14.02
C ALA A 347 -2.41 35.97 -14.76
N ILE A 348 -3.68 35.68 -15.09
CA ILE A 348 -4.60 36.68 -15.67
C ILE A 348 -4.82 37.86 -14.71
N GLY A 349 -4.98 37.57 -13.41
CA GLY A 349 -5.05 38.60 -12.36
C GLY A 349 -3.81 39.48 -12.30
N ILE A 350 -2.60 38.89 -12.41
CA ILE A 350 -1.33 39.64 -12.48
C ILE A 350 -1.30 40.52 -13.74
N ILE A 351 -1.63 39.99 -14.92
CA ILE A 351 -1.69 40.75 -16.18
C ILE A 351 -2.59 41.97 -16.03
N ASN A 352 -3.82 41.76 -15.53
CA ASN A 352 -4.77 42.87 -15.35
C ASN A 352 -4.26 43.96 -14.37
N THR A 353 -3.67 43.52 -13.26
CA THR A 353 -3.13 44.44 -12.26
C THR A 353 -1.95 45.22 -12.80
N MET A 354 -1.05 44.55 -13.53
CA MET A 354 0.12 45.19 -14.15
C MET A 354 -0.29 46.14 -15.27
N MET A 355 -1.25 45.78 -16.10
CA MET A 355 -1.76 46.68 -17.15
C MET A 355 -2.32 47.94 -16.56
N MET A 356 -3.12 47.88 -15.49
CA MET A 356 -3.67 49.02 -14.83
C MET A 356 -2.58 49.87 -14.15
N SER A 357 -1.56 49.23 -13.53
CA SER A 357 -0.40 49.91 -12.96
C SER A 357 0.34 50.75 -14.00
N ILE A 358 0.50 50.23 -15.23
CA ILE A 358 1.13 50.90 -16.35
C ILE A 358 0.31 52.14 -16.76
N TYR A 359 -1.03 52.01 -16.91
CA TYR A 359 -1.87 53.15 -17.28
C TYR A 359 -1.83 54.28 -16.27
N GLU A 360 -1.81 53.98 -14.98
CA GLU A 360 -1.76 54.97 -13.91
C GLU A 360 -0.42 55.67 -13.80
N ARG A 361 0.66 55.04 -14.28
CA ARG A 361 2.04 55.54 -14.21
C ARG A 361 2.59 55.92 -15.59
N THR A 362 1.72 56.12 -16.57
CA THR A 362 2.09 56.41 -17.95
C THR A 362 2.96 57.68 -18.02
N ARG A 363 2.66 58.72 -17.24
CA ARG A 363 3.44 59.97 -17.17
C ARG A 363 4.85 59.73 -16.57
N GLU A 364 4.98 58.94 -15.50
CA GLU A 364 6.27 58.58 -14.91
C GLU A 364 7.14 57.82 -15.90
N ILE A 365 6.55 56.89 -16.65
CA ILE A 365 7.23 56.13 -17.72
C ILE A 365 7.67 57.06 -18.85
N GLY A 366 6.82 57.99 -19.24
CA GLY A 366 7.12 59.00 -20.25
C GLY A 366 8.35 59.88 -19.86
N VAL A 367 8.38 60.40 -18.63
CA VAL A 367 9.50 61.18 -18.10
C VAL A 367 10.80 60.37 -18.07
N MET A 368 10.75 59.09 -17.60
CA MET A 368 11.94 58.23 -17.61
C MET A 368 12.50 58.02 -19.02
N LYS A 369 11.65 57.92 -20.03
CA LYS A 369 12.07 57.80 -21.44
C LYS A 369 12.71 59.06 -21.98
N VAL A 370 12.14 60.24 -21.67
CA VAL A 370 12.69 61.53 -22.10
C VAL A 370 14.04 61.78 -21.45
N LEU A 371 14.23 61.35 -20.21
CA LEU A 371 15.52 61.42 -19.50
C LEU A 371 16.57 60.41 -20.00
N GLY A 372 16.25 59.58 -21.03
CA GLY A 372 17.17 58.63 -21.65
C GLY A 372 17.32 57.31 -20.92
N CYS A 373 16.32 56.92 -20.13
CA CYS A 373 16.33 55.60 -19.51
C CYS A 373 16.20 54.48 -20.57
N ASP A 374 17.06 53.48 -20.52
CA ASP A 374 17.02 52.34 -21.44
C ASP A 374 15.72 51.57 -21.28
N MET A 375 15.14 51.14 -22.42
CA MET A 375 13.88 50.39 -22.48
C MET A 375 13.95 49.03 -21.75
N THR A 376 15.13 48.43 -21.70
CA THR A 376 15.37 47.19 -20.95
C THR A 376 15.19 47.40 -19.45
N ASN A 377 15.66 48.52 -18.91
CA ASN A 377 15.49 48.86 -17.49
C ASN A 377 14.00 49.02 -17.11
N ILE A 378 13.20 49.61 -18.02
CA ILE A 378 11.73 49.75 -17.80
C ILE A 378 11.06 48.37 -17.80
N ARG A 379 11.42 47.51 -18.73
CA ARG A 379 10.92 46.14 -18.78
C ARG A 379 11.29 45.39 -17.49
N ASP A 380 12.54 45.46 -17.10
CA ASP A 380 13.04 44.70 -15.95
C ASP A 380 12.42 45.17 -14.65
N LEU A 381 12.10 46.47 -14.52
CA LEU A 381 11.33 46.98 -13.39
C LEU A 381 9.98 46.31 -13.24
N PHE A 382 9.23 46.19 -14.33
CA PHE A 382 7.90 45.51 -14.31
C PHE A 382 7.99 44.01 -14.14
N LEU A 383 9.04 43.36 -14.69
CA LEU A 383 9.30 41.95 -14.47
C LEU A 383 9.63 41.64 -13.02
N VAL A 384 10.45 42.49 -12.39
CA VAL A 384 10.77 42.37 -10.98
C VAL A 384 9.53 42.59 -10.11
N GLU A 385 8.70 43.62 -10.44
CA GLU A 385 7.43 43.88 -9.72
C GLU A 385 6.48 42.70 -9.77
N SER A 386 6.25 42.10 -10.95
CA SER A 386 5.41 40.94 -11.11
C SER A 386 6.03 39.67 -10.50
N GLY A 387 7.35 39.50 -10.58
CA GLY A 387 8.09 38.45 -9.91
C GLY A 387 7.94 38.49 -8.38
N PHE A 388 7.92 39.70 -7.80
CA PHE A 388 7.66 39.88 -6.36
C PHE A 388 6.25 39.49 -5.96
N ILE A 389 5.26 39.76 -6.80
CA ILE A 389 3.88 39.24 -6.55
C ILE A 389 3.90 37.71 -6.50
N GLY A 390 4.60 37.09 -7.45
CA GLY A 390 4.77 35.62 -7.46
C GLY A 390 5.53 35.12 -6.22
N LEU A 391 6.62 35.78 -5.82
CA LEU A 391 7.40 35.45 -4.63
C LEU A 391 6.56 35.53 -3.35
N MET A 392 5.88 36.67 -3.13
CA MET A 392 5.01 36.85 -1.96
C MET A 392 3.90 35.79 -1.92
N GLY A 393 3.20 35.56 -3.06
CA GLY A 393 2.18 34.55 -3.18
C GLY A 393 2.74 33.13 -2.97
N GLY A 394 3.91 32.83 -3.50
CA GLY A 394 4.62 31.56 -3.34
C GLY A 394 5.01 31.29 -1.88
N ILE A 395 5.60 32.25 -1.18
CA ILE A 395 5.99 32.08 0.23
C ILE A 395 4.76 31.92 1.12
N ILE A 396 3.77 32.81 1.01
CA ILE A 396 2.56 32.75 1.84
C ILE A 396 1.75 31.49 1.50
N GLY A 397 1.65 31.13 0.21
CA GLY A 397 0.98 29.90 -0.25
C GLY A 397 1.66 28.66 0.27
N THR A 398 2.98 28.63 0.33
CA THR A 398 3.75 27.53 0.95
C THR A 398 3.49 27.42 2.45
N VAL A 399 3.50 28.52 3.18
CA VAL A 399 3.19 28.53 4.63
C VAL A 399 1.77 28.03 4.85
N LEU A 400 0.80 28.49 4.06
CA LEU A 400 -0.59 28.04 4.13
C LEU A 400 -0.70 26.55 3.84
N SER A 401 0.00 26.05 2.83
CA SER A 401 0.05 24.63 2.48
C SER A 401 0.63 23.78 3.62
N LEU A 402 1.69 24.24 4.28
CA LEU A 402 2.24 23.55 5.45
C LEU A 402 1.24 23.50 6.61
N LEU A 403 0.52 24.58 6.88
CA LEU A 403 -0.53 24.61 7.90
C LEU A 403 -1.68 23.65 7.57
N ILE A 404 -2.13 23.62 6.31
CA ILE A 404 -3.16 22.68 5.85
C ILE A 404 -2.66 21.24 5.95
N SER A 405 -1.42 20.96 5.58
CA SER A 405 -0.80 19.63 5.70
C SER A 405 -0.72 19.17 7.16
N LEU A 406 -0.31 20.06 8.07
CA LEU A 406 -0.32 19.75 9.51
C LEU A 406 -1.72 19.49 10.03
N LEU A 407 -2.71 20.28 9.60
CA LEU A 407 -4.10 20.11 9.98
C LEU A 407 -4.66 18.77 9.50
N ILE A 408 -4.37 18.38 8.25
CA ILE A 408 -4.78 17.08 7.68
C ILE A 408 -4.16 15.94 8.50
N ASN A 409 -2.87 15.99 8.77
CA ASN A 409 -2.19 14.96 9.56
C ASN A 409 -2.70 14.90 11.02
N PHE A 410 -3.01 16.06 11.62
CA PHE A 410 -3.57 16.14 12.98
C PHE A 410 -5.00 15.57 13.05
N LEU A 411 -5.87 15.93 12.11
CA LEU A 411 -7.23 15.38 12.03
C LEU A 411 -7.21 13.89 11.75
N ALA A 412 -6.29 13.44 10.92
CA ALA A 412 -6.10 12.05 10.62
C ALA A 412 -5.63 11.27 11.87
N ALA A 413 -4.74 11.82 12.68
CA ALA A 413 -4.28 11.19 13.92
C ALA A 413 -5.35 11.12 15.01
N GLN A 414 -6.34 12.05 15.02
CA GLN A 414 -7.44 12.05 15.99
C GLN A 414 -8.67 11.26 15.53
N GLY A 415 -8.79 11.00 14.25
CA GLY A 415 -10.00 10.43 13.66
C GLY A 415 -10.07 8.92 13.78
N GLY A 416 -10.61 8.42 14.90
CA GLY A 416 -11.17 7.07 14.98
C GLY A 416 -12.40 6.85 14.10
N ASN A 417 -12.60 7.60 13.03
CA ASN A 417 -13.68 7.43 12.08
C ASN A 417 -13.31 6.33 11.09
N GLU A 418 -14.05 5.22 11.11
CA GLU A 418 -13.89 4.05 10.23
C GLU A 418 -13.78 4.39 8.74
N GLN A 419 -14.37 5.50 8.29
CA GLN A 419 -14.31 5.93 6.89
C GLN A 419 -12.97 6.59 6.48
N LEU A 420 -12.27 7.24 7.41
CA LEU A 420 -10.90 7.74 7.16
C LEU A 420 -9.85 6.65 7.44
N SER A 421 -10.17 5.64 8.24
CA SER A 421 -9.26 4.52 8.54
C SER A 421 -8.89 3.72 7.30
N VAL A 422 -9.74 3.67 6.27
CA VAL A 422 -9.42 3.05 4.98
C VAL A 422 -8.24 3.75 4.29
N PHE A 423 -8.11 5.08 4.48
CA PHE A 423 -6.95 5.85 4.01
C PHE A 423 -5.81 5.89 5.02
N TYR A 424 -6.06 5.46 6.27
CA TYR A 424 -5.15 5.56 7.42
C TYR A 424 -4.63 4.21 7.91
N GLN A 425 -4.93 3.12 7.22
CA GLN A 425 -4.53 1.75 7.59
C GLN A 425 -3.02 1.48 7.39
N GLY A 426 -2.22 2.52 7.46
CA GLY A 426 -0.77 2.45 7.49
C GLY A 426 -0.25 2.87 8.84
N ALA A 427 0.62 2.05 9.37
CA ALA A 427 1.57 2.24 10.45
C ALA A 427 1.36 3.48 11.36
N ASP A 428 1.30 3.29 12.64
CA ASP A 428 1.34 4.35 13.66
C ASP A 428 2.35 5.44 13.28
N GLY A 429 1.85 6.62 12.89
CA GLY A 429 2.67 7.80 12.59
C GLY A 429 2.97 8.10 11.12
N ALA A 430 2.46 7.34 10.15
CA ALA A 430 2.64 7.67 8.73
C ALA A 430 1.80 8.90 8.34
N ALA A 431 2.45 10.01 8.04
CA ALA A 431 1.79 11.23 7.61
C ALA A 431 1.11 11.04 6.24
N ILE A 432 -0.21 11.30 6.14
CA ILE A 432 -0.97 11.28 4.89
C ILE A 432 -0.47 12.33 3.92
N SER A 433 -0.07 13.48 4.45
CA SER A 433 0.45 14.61 3.68
C SER A 433 1.93 14.79 3.99
N TYR A 434 2.79 14.61 2.98
CA TYR A 434 4.24 14.77 3.09
C TYR A 434 4.74 15.83 2.12
N ILE A 435 5.28 16.93 2.65
CA ILE A 435 5.86 18.02 1.86
C ILE A 435 7.39 17.98 1.97
N PRO A 436 8.11 17.44 0.98
CA PRO A 436 9.56 17.47 0.97
C PRO A 436 10.10 18.88 0.68
N LEU A 437 11.27 19.21 1.22
CA LEU A 437 11.89 20.54 1.05
C LEU A 437 12.12 20.94 -0.41
N TRP A 438 12.46 19.98 -1.28
CA TRP A 438 12.65 20.25 -2.71
C TRP A 438 11.36 20.74 -3.40
N LEU A 439 10.19 20.18 -2.99
CA LEU A 439 8.89 20.58 -3.53
C LEU A 439 8.52 22.00 -3.09
N THR A 440 8.82 22.36 -1.84
CA THR A 440 8.66 23.72 -1.30
C THR A 440 9.46 24.73 -2.10
N LEU A 441 10.74 24.44 -2.32
CA LEU A 441 11.62 25.31 -3.10
C LEU A 441 11.14 25.43 -4.55
N PHE A 442 10.79 24.31 -5.17
CA PHE A 442 10.26 24.26 -6.52
C PHE A 442 8.99 25.13 -6.67
N ALA A 443 8.05 25.03 -5.72
CA ALA A 443 6.82 25.79 -5.76
C ALA A 443 7.05 27.31 -5.68
N ILE A 444 7.98 27.76 -4.83
CA ILE A 444 8.34 29.19 -4.73
C ILE A 444 8.98 29.68 -6.04
N VAL A 445 9.96 28.93 -6.57
CA VAL A 445 10.60 29.28 -7.85
C VAL A 445 9.59 29.30 -8.99
N PHE A 446 8.70 28.33 -9.02
CA PHE A 446 7.64 28.25 -10.02
C PHE A 446 6.63 29.40 -9.93
N ALA A 447 6.27 29.82 -8.71
CA ALA A 447 5.40 30.97 -8.50
C ALA A 447 6.07 32.28 -8.99
N ILE A 448 7.37 32.47 -8.74
CA ILE A 448 8.14 33.61 -9.27
C ILE A 448 8.13 33.54 -10.80
N PHE A 449 8.37 32.39 -11.39
CA PHE A 449 8.38 32.23 -12.84
C PHE A 449 7.02 32.58 -13.46
N ILE A 450 5.91 32.10 -12.89
CA ILE A 450 4.55 32.44 -13.35
C ILE A 450 4.30 33.95 -13.22
N GLY A 451 4.69 34.56 -12.10
CA GLY A 451 4.60 35.99 -11.88
C GLY A 451 5.33 36.79 -12.95
N ALA A 452 6.60 36.46 -13.19
CA ALA A 452 7.41 37.08 -14.21
C ALA A 452 6.88 36.88 -15.63
N ALA A 453 6.44 35.66 -15.97
CA ALA A 453 5.85 35.32 -17.26
C ALA A 453 4.55 36.11 -17.52
N ALA A 454 3.67 36.21 -16.53
CA ALA A 454 2.46 37.02 -16.59
C ALA A 454 2.75 38.51 -16.76
N GLY A 455 3.80 39.01 -16.10
CA GLY A 455 4.24 40.42 -16.22
C GLY A 455 4.92 40.79 -17.54
N TYR A 456 5.33 39.78 -18.34
CA TYR A 456 6.10 40.02 -19.56
C TYR A 456 5.29 40.80 -20.63
N LEU A 457 4.03 40.41 -20.87
CA LEU A 457 3.16 41.09 -21.84
C LEU A 457 2.87 42.56 -21.48
N PRO A 458 2.47 42.88 -20.23
CA PRO A 458 2.35 44.25 -19.78
C PRO A 458 3.65 45.04 -19.91
N ALA A 459 4.78 44.48 -19.46
CA ALA A 459 6.07 45.12 -19.53
C ALA A 459 6.47 45.51 -20.98
N LYS A 460 6.19 44.58 -21.94
CA LYS A 460 6.42 44.84 -23.37
C LYS A 460 5.53 45.98 -23.89
N ARG A 461 4.29 46.13 -23.41
CA ARG A 461 3.42 47.26 -23.76
C ARG A 461 3.94 48.59 -23.19
N ALA A 462 4.44 48.60 -21.96
CA ALA A 462 5.05 49.78 -21.35
C ALA A 462 6.23 50.32 -22.16
N MET A 463 7.05 49.43 -22.72
CA MET A 463 8.17 49.83 -23.60
C MET A 463 7.70 50.49 -24.89
N ARG A 464 6.54 50.20 -25.42
CA ARG A 464 6.02 50.70 -26.69
C ARG A 464 5.24 52.05 -26.55
N LEU A 465 4.99 52.52 -25.32
CA LEU A 465 4.32 53.79 -25.10
C LEU A 465 5.15 54.96 -25.69
N SER A 466 4.50 55.81 -26.48
CA SER A 466 5.13 57.06 -27.02
C SER A 466 5.35 58.06 -25.88
N PRO A 467 6.56 58.65 -25.71
CA PRO A 467 6.80 59.64 -24.70
C PRO A 467 5.90 60.88 -24.85
N LEU A 468 5.66 61.29 -26.10
CA LEU A 468 4.80 62.45 -26.42
C LEU A 468 3.32 62.20 -26.03
N ALA A 469 2.81 60.99 -26.34
CA ALA A 469 1.45 60.60 -25.97
C ALA A 469 1.32 60.45 -24.44
N ALA A 470 2.36 59.99 -23.76
CA ALA A 470 2.37 59.79 -22.31
C ALA A 470 2.37 61.14 -21.52
N MET A 471 2.87 62.19 -22.11
CA MET A 471 2.89 63.54 -21.49
C MET A 471 1.68 64.39 -21.85
N ARG A 472 0.97 64.06 -22.96
CA ARG A 472 -0.17 64.84 -23.46
C ARG A 472 -1.54 64.38 -22.92
N ASN A 473 -1.61 63.21 -22.33
CA ASN A 473 -2.85 62.75 -21.70
C ASN A 473 -3.07 63.45 -20.36
N GLU A 474 -3.90 64.50 -20.39
CA GLU A 474 -4.67 64.94 -19.25
C GLU A 474 -5.92 64.07 -19.10
#